data_f8d947df190a8d4d9e7883906ac81833
#
_entry.id   f8d947df190a8d4d9e7883906ac81833
#
_cell.length_a   1.000
_cell.length_b   1.000
_cell.length_c   1.000
_cell.angle_alpha   90.00
_cell.angle_beta   90.00
_cell.angle_gamma   90.00
#
_symmetry.space_group_name_H-M   'P 1'
#
loop_
_entity.id
_entity.type
_entity.pdbx_description
1 polymer ?
#
loop_
_entity_poly.entity_id
_entity_poly.type
_entity_poly.pdbx_seq_one_letter_code
_entity_poly.pdbx_strand_id
1 'polypeptide(L)'
;MDSEIFFIRSVAVQNLIMGLAILIIAGLLFRFITQRKFRHATAVGIWALITLWFFNSSLWGFSAVTVSPQGLKLDYGFLSFAKNTTLPPDTTWKIHVFMGGIRRMQRLYYFQLAGHQSMKVQGPAALAVLKSLGAAIDRLNDRPMGRLEERPVNR
;
A
#
# COMPACT_ATOMS: atom_id res chain seq x y z
N MET A 1 0.67 5.17 26.10
CA MET A 1 -0.17 5.34 24.90
C MET A 1 -0.31 3.98 24.25
N ASP A 2 -1.54 3.53 24.03
CA ASP A 2 -1.78 2.27 23.35
C ASP A 2 -1.50 2.42 21.85
N SER A 3 -1.16 1.32 21.18
CA SER A 3 -0.96 1.33 19.73
C SER A 3 -2.31 1.45 19.02
N GLU A 4 -2.43 2.44 18.13
CA GLU A 4 -3.61 2.63 17.29
C GLU A 4 -3.36 2.09 15.88
N ILE A 5 -4.32 1.33 15.32
CA ILE A 5 -4.23 0.79 13.96
C ILE A 5 -5.20 1.53 13.05
N PHE A 6 -4.67 2.13 11.98
CA PHE A 6 -5.44 2.82 10.97
C PHE A 6 -5.49 2.00 9.68
N PHE A 7 -6.68 1.59 9.28
CA PHE A 7 -6.91 0.88 8.01
C PHE A 7 -7.29 1.89 6.93
N ILE A 8 -6.38 2.12 5.99
CA ILE A 8 -6.62 2.96 4.80
C ILE A 8 -7.43 2.16 3.78
N ARG A 9 -7.10 0.87 3.65
CA ARG A 9 -7.83 -0.12 2.87
C ARG A 9 -7.83 -1.45 3.62
N SER A 10 -8.79 -2.31 3.32
CA SER A 10 -8.84 -3.64 3.95
C SER A 10 -7.59 -4.45 3.64
N VAL A 11 -6.80 -4.74 4.68
CA VAL A 11 -5.62 -5.62 4.60
C VAL A 11 -6.02 -7.02 4.17
N ALA A 12 -7.22 -7.48 4.58
CA ALA A 12 -7.76 -8.77 4.17
C ALA A 12 -7.96 -8.87 2.65
N VAL A 13 -8.50 -7.82 2.02
CA VAL A 13 -8.66 -7.77 0.55
C VAL A 13 -7.30 -7.74 -0.14
N GLN A 14 -6.34 -7.00 0.41
CA GLN A 14 -4.98 -6.95 -0.12
C GLN A 14 -4.31 -8.32 -0.08
N ASN A 15 -4.39 -9.00 1.06
CA ASN A 15 -3.84 -10.34 1.24
C ASN A 15 -4.57 -11.38 0.39
N LEU A 16 -5.89 -11.24 0.19
CA LEU A 16 -6.67 -12.09 -0.70
C LEU A 16 -6.18 -11.99 -2.16
N ILE A 17 -5.94 -10.76 -2.65
CA ILE A 17 -5.41 -10.54 -4.02
C ILE A 17 -4.02 -11.19 -4.16
N MET A 18 -3.15 -11.01 -3.17
CA MET A 18 -1.83 -11.64 -3.17
C MET A 18 -1.92 -13.18 -3.14
N GLY A 19 -2.78 -13.73 -2.29
CA GLY A 19 -3.02 -15.18 -2.19
C GLY A 19 -3.58 -15.76 -3.48
N LEU A 20 -4.54 -15.08 -4.11
CA LEU A 20 -5.10 -15.50 -5.40
C LEU A 20 -4.03 -15.50 -6.51
N ALA A 21 -3.17 -14.50 -6.55
CA ALA A 21 -2.06 -14.45 -7.51
C ALA A 21 -1.12 -15.64 -7.34
N ILE A 22 -0.76 -16.00 -6.10
CA ILE A 22 0.06 -17.19 -5.81
C ILE A 22 -0.65 -18.47 -6.27
N LEU A 23 -1.94 -18.64 -5.93
CA LEU A 23 -2.70 -19.84 -6.29
C LEU A 23 -2.76 -20.04 -7.80
N ILE A 24 -3.00 -18.97 -8.57
CA ILE A 24 -3.03 -19.01 -10.04
C ILE A 24 -1.65 -19.42 -10.58
N ILE A 25 -0.59 -18.77 -10.11
CA ILE A 25 0.79 -19.06 -10.56
C ILE A 25 1.16 -20.50 -10.21
N ALA A 26 0.93 -20.95 -8.98
CA ALA A 26 1.23 -22.30 -8.54
C ALA A 26 0.44 -23.35 -9.33
N GLY A 27 -0.86 -23.14 -9.57
CA GLY A 27 -1.70 -24.01 -10.36
C GLY A 27 -1.22 -24.13 -11.81
N LEU A 28 -0.84 -23.02 -12.44
CA LEU A 28 -0.28 -23.03 -13.80
C LEU A 28 1.08 -23.72 -13.85
N LEU A 29 1.97 -23.47 -12.91
CA LEU A 29 3.27 -24.14 -12.81
C LEU A 29 3.08 -25.64 -12.66
N PHE A 30 2.24 -26.08 -11.71
CA PHE A 30 1.94 -27.49 -11.50
C PHE A 30 1.42 -28.14 -12.78
N ARG A 31 0.44 -27.51 -13.44
CA ARG A 31 -0.14 -28.01 -14.71
C ARG A 31 0.91 -28.17 -15.81
N PHE A 32 1.78 -27.16 -16.01
CA PHE A 32 2.76 -27.23 -17.10
C PHE A 32 3.91 -28.18 -16.81
N ILE A 33 4.31 -28.33 -15.55
CA ILE A 33 5.32 -29.31 -15.14
C ILE A 33 4.79 -30.74 -15.35
N THR A 34 3.56 -31.04 -14.92
CA THR A 34 2.94 -32.36 -15.11
C THR A 34 2.73 -32.70 -16.57
N GLN A 35 2.45 -31.72 -17.41
CA GLN A 35 2.35 -31.90 -18.87
C GLN A 35 3.71 -31.90 -19.59
N ARG A 36 4.84 -31.83 -18.87
CA ARG A 36 6.21 -31.73 -19.40
C ARG A 36 6.41 -30.56 -20.40
N LYS A 37 5.60 -29.50 -20.28
CA LYS A 37 5.69 -28.29 -21.11
C LYS A 37 6.64 -27.27 -20.47
N PHE A 38 7.93 -27.59 -20.41
CA PHE A 38 8.92 -26.80 -19.69
C PHE A 38 9.01 -25.34 -20.16
N ARG A 39 8.88 -25.08 -21.46
CA ARG A 39 8.89 -23.69 -21.98
C ARG A 39 7.78 -22.82 -21.38
N HIS A 40 6.58 -23.39 -21.20
CA HIS A 40 5.46 -22.69 -20.57
C HIS A 40 5.66 -22.55 -19.05
N ALA A 41 6.21 -23.56 -18.39
CA ALA A 41 6.56 -23.49 -16.99
C ALA A 41 7.60 -22.39 -16.72
N THR A 42 8.63 -22.27 -17.58
CA THR A 42 9.63 -21.18 -17.49
C THR A 42 8.96 -19.79 -17.65
N ALA A 43 8.05 -19.64 -18.62
CA ALA A 43 7.32 -18.38 -18.81
C ALA A 43 6.49 -18.02 -17.58
N VAL A 44 5.79 -18.98 -16.95
CA VAL A 44 5.04 -18.76 -15.70
C VAL A 44 5.98 -18.43 -14.54
N GLY A 45 7.18 -19.04 -14.49
CA GLY A 45 8.22 -18.70 -13.51
C GLY A 45 8.68 -17.23 -13.61
N ILE A 46 8.88 -16.75 -14.84
CA ILE A 46 9.21 -15.33 -15.08
C ILE A 46 8.07 -14.42 -14.61
N TRP A 47 6.81 -14.78 -14.90
CA TRP A 47 5.64 -14.05 -14.40
C TRP A 47 5.56 -14.06 -12.89
N ALA A 48 5.92 -15.14 -12.22
CA ALA A 48 6.00 -15.20 -10.76
C ALA A 48 7.00 -14.17 -10.20
N LEU A 49 8.18 -14.07 -10.81
CA LEU A 49 9.20 -13.09 -10.42
C LEU A 49 8.72 -11.64 -10.65
N ILE A 50 8.07 -11.36 -11.79
CA ILE A 50 7.50 -10.04 -12.08
C ILE A 50 6.41 -9.70 -11.05
N THR A 51 5.54 -10.65 -10.70
CA THR A 51 4.49 -10.46 -9.71
C THR A 51 5.07 -10.18 -8.32
N LEU A 52 6.08 -10.93 -7.91
CA LEU A 52 6.78 -10.72 -6.64
C LEU A 52 7.47 -9.35 -6.60
N TRP A 53 8.16 -8.99 -7.69
CA TRP A 53 8.76 -7.66 -7.84
C TRP A 53 7.70 -6.55 -7.74
N PHE A 54 6.55 -6.71 -8.41
CA PHE A 54 5.47 -5.73 -8.37
C PHE A 54 4.98 -5.46 -6.95
N PHE A 55 4.73 -6.50 -6.13
CA PHE A 55 4.29 -6.33 -4.74
C PHE A 55 5.37 -5.71 -3.84
N ASN A 56 6.63 -5.78 -4.22
CA ASN A 56 7.74 -5.15 -3.50
C ASN A 56 8.21 -3.83 -4.13
N SER A 57 7.59 -3.39 -5.24
CA SER A 57 7.91 -2.13 -5.91
C SER A 57 7.20 -0.93 -5.27
N SER A 58 7.63 0.28 -5.62
CA SER A 58 6.97 1.54 -5.21
C SER A 58 5.53 1.71 -5.75
N LEU A 59 5.15 0.89 -6.73
CA LEU A 59 3.79 0.89 -7.30
C LEU A 59 2.76 0.31 -6.33
N TRP A 60 3.19 -0.52 -5.38
CA TRP A 60 2.33 -1.13 -4.38
C TRP A 60 2.39 -0.33 -3.08
N GLY A 61 1.25 0.24 -2.67
CA GLY A 61 1.13 1.07 -1.47
C GLY A 61 0.80 0.26 -0.21
N PHE A 62 1.07 0.83 0.96
CA PHE A 62 0.62 0.24 2.23
C PHE A 62 -0.89 0.44 2.43
N SER A 63 -1.53 -0.50 3.12
CA SER A 63 -2.96 -0.50 3.38
C SER A 63 -3.33 -0.20 4.83
N ALA A 64 -2.41 -0.39 5.76
CA ALA A 64 -2.61 -0.03 7.15
C ALA A 64 -1.33 0.56 7.77
N VAL A 65 -1.53 1.34 8.83
CA VAL A 65 -0.45 1.92 9.64
C VAL A 65 -0.79 1.68 11.10
N THR A 66 0.16 1.10 11.82
CA THR A 66 0.10 1.04 13.29
C THR A 66 0.93 2.18 13.85
N VAL A 67 0.27 3.07 14.57
CA VAL A 67 0.90 4.21 15.26
C VAL A 67 1.18 3.80 16.69
N SER A 68 2.44 3.82 17.09
CA SER A 68 2.89 3.49 18.45
C SER A 68 3.96 4.46 18.91
N PRO A 69 4.21 4.59 20.23
CA PRO A 69 5.31 5.41 20.75
C PRO A 69 6.70 4.99 20.25
N GLN A 70 6.83 3.73 19.82
CA GLN A 70 8.08 3.17 19.30
C GLN A 70 8.29 3.46 17.82
N GLY A 71 7.25 3.91 17.09
CA GLY A 71 7.30 4.23 15.67
C GLY A 71 6.03 3.89 14.90
N LEU A 72 6.10 4.12 13.59
CA LEU A 72 5.03 3.94 12.63
C LEU A 72 5.29 2.67 11.83
N LYS A 73 4.57 1.58 12.11
CA LYS A 73 4.70 0.32 11.36
C LYS A 73 3.76 0.33 10.16
N LEU A 74 4.34 0.18 8.96
CA LEU A 74 3.61 0.14 7.69
C LEU A 74 3.31 -1.31 7.29
N ASP A 75 2.06 -1.59 6.89
CA ASP A 75 1.62 -2.90 6.42
C ASP A 75 1.31 -2.86 4.92
N TYR A 76 2.09 -3.61 4.16
CA TYR A 76 1.97 -3.76 2.70
C TYR A 76 1.39 -5.12 2.29
N GLY A 77 0.96 -5.93 3.25
CA GLY A 77 0.52 -7.29 3.03
C GLY A 77 1.67 -8.31 3.06
N PHE A 78 1.31 -9.61 3.07
CA PHE A 78 2.24 -10.70 3.41
C PHE A 78 3.32 -10.97 2.35
N LEU A 79 3.09 -10.64 1.07
CA LEU A 79 4.11 -10.79 0.01
C LEU A 79 5.08 -9.61 -0.11
N SER A 80 4.81 -8.52 0.58
CA SER A 80 5.62 -7.31 0.54
C SER A 80 6.67 -7.30 1.66
N PHE A 81 7.34 -8.42 1.86
CA PHE A 81 8.27 -8.63 2.97
C PHE A 81 9.47 -7.67 2.96
N ALA A 82 9.90 -7.22 1.77
CA ALA A 82 11.00 -6.24 1.64
C ALA A 82 10.57 -4.80 1.99
N LYS A 83 9.27 -4.53 2.11
CA LYS A 83 8.72 -3.18 2.34
C LYS A 83 8.13 -2.99 3.74
N ASN A 84 7.82 -4.08 4.45
CA ASN A 84 7.35 -3.98 5.82
C ASN A 84 8.45 -3.35 6.68
N THR A 85 8.22 -2.11 7.06
CA THR A 85 9.21 -1.30 7.78
C THR A 85 8.56 -0.56 8.93
N THR A 86 9.35 -0.22 9.92
CA THR A 86 8.96 0.67 11.01
C THR A 86 9.71 1.97 10.83
N LEU A 87 8.97 3.06 10.70
CA LEU A 87 9.51 4.41 10.59
C LEU A 87 9.58 5.05 11.98
N PRO A 88 10.50 5.98 12.21
CA PRO A 88 10.54 6.72 13.47
C PRO A 88 9.28 7.57 13.66
N PRO A 89 8.88 7.85 14.92
CA PRO A 89 7.64 8.57 15.21
C PRO A 89 7.64 10.01 14.68
N ASP A 90 8.81 10.63 14.55
CA ASP A 90 9.00 12.00 14.04
C ASP A 90 8.96 12.11 12.51
N THR A 91 8.46 11.08 11.84
CA THR A 91 8.34 11.04 10.38
C THR A 91 7.31 12.05 9.88
N THR A 92 7.72 12.88 8.91
CA THR A 92 6.82 13.82 8.23
C THR A 92 5.83 13.09 7.33
N TRP A 93 4.60 13.58 7.30
CA TRP A 93 3.55 13.02 6.48
C TRP A 93 2.92 14.07 5.54
N LYS A 94 2.34 13.58 4.43
CA LYS A 94 1.58 14.40 3.49
C LYS A 94 0.38 13.61 2.97
N ILE A 95 -0.74 14.30 2.76
CA ILE A 95 -1.88 13.76 2.01
C ILE A 95 -1.89 14.41 0.64
N HIS A 96 -1.74 13.60 -0.39
CA HIS A 96 -1.81 14.05 -1.78
C HIS A 96 -3.19 13.81 -2.34
N VAL A 97 -3.66 14.81 -3.09
CA VAL A 97 -4.93 14.77 -3.82
C VAL A 97 -4.63 14.87 -5.32
N PHE A 98 -5.20 14.00 -6.10
CA PHE A 98 -5.10 14.10 -7.55
C PHE A 98 -6.39 13.65 -8.23
N MET A 99 -6.62 14.17 -9.43
CA MET A 99 -7.75 13.77 -10.25
C MET A 99 -7.37 12.54 -11.06
N GLY A 100 -8.10 11.45 -10.89
CA GLY A 100 -7.81 10.16 -11.53
C GLY A 100 -9.08 9.40 -11.88
N GLY A 101 -8.90 8.19 -12.43
CA GLY A 101 -9.98 7.33 -12.88
C GLY A 101 -10.24 7.43 -14.39
N ILE A 102 -11.08 6.52 -14.92
CA ILE A 102 -11.35 6.37 -16.36
C ILE A 102 -11.93 7.67 -16.98
N ARG A 103 -12.61 8.49 -16.18
CA ARG A 103 -13.20 9.76 -16.61
C ARG A 103 -12.51 11.01 -16.03
N ARG A 104 -11.35 10.88 -15.39
CA ARG A 104 -10.60 11.97 -14.71
C ARG A 104 -11.44 12.85 -13.76
N MET A 105 -12.62 12.38 -13.33
CA MET A 105 -13.54 13.15 -12.48
C MET A 105 -13.50 12.75 -11.01
N GLN A 106 -12.70 11.75 -10.65
CA GLN A 106 -12.68 11.23 -9.29
C GLN A 106 -11.46 11.76 -8.56
N ARG A 107 -11.71 12.37 -7.39
CA ARG A 107 -10.64 12.75 -6.46
C ARG A 107 -10.14 11.50 -5.77
N LEU A 108 -8.86 11.19 -5.96
CA LEU A 108 -8.15 10.11 -5.31
C LEU A 108 -7.18 10.70 -4.29
N TYR A 109 -7.08 10.04 -3.16
CA TYR A 109 -6.24 10.44 -2.04
C TYR A 109 -5.22 9.35 -1.74
N TYR A 110 -4.01 9.72 -1.38
CA TYR A 110 -3.04 8.80 -0.81
C TYR A 110 -2.22 9.50 0.27
N PHE A 111 -1.80 8.72 1.24
CA PHE A 111 -0.97 9.18 2.33
C PHE A 111 0.49 8.88 2.01
N GLN A 112 1.39 9.81 2.28
CA GLN A 112 2.82 9.65 2.09
C GLN A 112 3.56 9.85 3.41
N LEU A 113 4.44 8.91 3.75
CA LEU A 113 5.31 8.89 4.92
C LEU A 113 6.74 8.65 4.47
N ALA A 114 7.66 9.59 4.64
CA ALA A 114 9.09 9.42 4.32
C ALA A 114 9.38 8.72 2.97
N GLY A 115 8.61 9.05 1.92
CA GLY A 115 8.74 8.41 0.60
C GLY A 115 7.88 7.15 0.40
N HIS A 116 7.32 6.57 1.46
CA HIS A 116 6.37 5.46 1.37
C HIS A 116 4.97 5.98 1.06
N GLN A 117 4.29 5.35 0.09
CA GLN A 117 2.95 5.76 -0.32
C GLN A 117 1.91 4.72 0.11
N SER A 118 0.75 5.21 0.59
CA SER A 118 -0.39 4.34 0.84
C SER A 118 -1.06 3.90 -0.46
N MET A 119 -1.93 2.92 -0.36
CA MET A 119 -2.90 2.67 -1.42
C MET A 119 -3.75 3.90 -1.68
N LYS A 120 -4.11 4.09 -2.95
CA LYS A 120 -4.99 5.17 -3.39
C LYS A 120 -6.42 4.86 -2.97
N VAL A 121 -7.06 5.82 -2.34
CA VAL A 121 -8.44 5.70 -1.84
C VAL A 121 -9.30 6.83 -2.34
N GLN A 122 -10.61 6.65 -2.29
CA GLN A 122 -11.60 7.59 -2.81
C GLN A 122 -12.70 7.87 -1.78
N GLY A 123 -13.25 9.07 -1.86
CA GLY A 123 -14.40 9.47 -1.08
C GLY A 123 -14.06 10.17 0.24
N PRO A 124 -15.06 10.85 0.84
CA PRO A 124 -14.86 11.66 2.04
C PRO A 124 -14.54 10.82 3.28
N ALA A 125 -15.09 9.62 3.39
CA ALA A 125 -14.81 8.72 4.52
C ALA A 125 -13.34 8.28 4.53
N ALA A 126 -12.78 7.93 3.37
CA ALA A 126 -11.38 7.58 3.25
C ALA A 126 -10.45 8.77 3.57
N LEU A 127 -10.80 9.98 3.11
CA LEU A 127 -10.07 11.18 3.47
C LEU A 127 -10.12 11.46 4.98
N ALA A 128 -11.24 11.20 5.64
CA ALA A 128 -11.36 11.34 7.09
C ALA A 128 -10.39 10.39 7.82
N VAL A 129 -10.26 9.14 7.37
CA VAL A 129 -9.27 8.19 7.92
C VAL A 129 -7.84 8.69 7.73
N LEU A 130 -7.50 9.23 6.55
CA LEU A 130 -6.15 9.78 6.32
C LEU A 130 -5.87 11.00 7.21
N LYS A 131 -6.85 11.86 7.43
CA LYS A 131 -6.72 13.01 8.34
C LYS A 131 -6.59 12.57 9.80
N SER A 132 -7.36 11.57 10.25
CA SER A 132 -7.25 11.04 11.61
C SER A 132 -5.90 10.37 11.86
N LEU A 133 -5.36 9.67 10.86
CA LEU A 133 -4.00 9.12 10.91
C LEU A 133 -2.96 10.25 11.06
N GLY A 134 -3.05 11.30 10.25
CA GLY A 134 -2.15 12.47 10.37
C GLY A 134 -2.24 13.12 11.75
N ALA A 135 -3.45 13.33 12.26
CA ALA A 135 -3.66 13.88 13.60
C ALA A 135 -3.15 12.96 14.73
N ALA A 136 -3.15 11.63 14.53
CA ALA A 136 -2.57 10.70 15.49
C ALA A 136 -1.03 10.80 15.51
N ILE A 137 -0.41 10.94 14.35
CA ILE A 137 1.04 11.17 14.24
C ILE A 137 1.44 12.52 14.87
N ASP A 138 0.68 13.58 14.60
CA ASP A 138 0.93 14.90 15.16
C ASP A 138 0.81 14.90 16.70
N ARG A 139 -0.20 14.20 17.24
CA ARG A 139 -0.38 14.02 18.71
C ARG A 139 0.80 13.26 19.34
N LEU A 140 1.37 12.28 18.63
CA LEU A 140 2.52 11.53 19.13
C LEU A 140 3.76 12.43 19.29
N ASN A 141 3.89 13.44 18.44
CA ASN A 141 5.05 14.33 18.37
C ASN A 141 4.85 15.69 19.04
N ASP A 142 3.68 15.97 19.63
CA ASP A 142 3.28 17.28 20.19
C ASP A 142 3.42 18.46 19.21
N ARG A 143 3.42 18.21 17.91
CA ARG A 143 3.53 19.23 16.86
C ARG A 143 3.05 18.70 15.51
N PRO A 144 2.62 19.61 14.61
CA PRO A 144 2.21 19.22 13.26
C PRO A 144 3.42 18.77 12.43
N MET A 145 3.41 17.51 11.98
CA MET A 145 4.46 16.90 11.17
C MET A 145 4.13 16.85 9.68
N GLY A 146 2.97 17.33 9.27
CA GLY A 146 2.59 17.25 7.87
C GLY A 146 1.40 18.11 7.46
N ARG A 147 0.97 17.95 6.21
CA ARG A 147 -0.09 18.74 5.59
C ARG A 147 -0.82 18.03 4.44
N LEU A 148 -1.99 18.54 4.12
CA LEU A 148 -2.70 18.23 2.90
C LEU A 148 -2.06 19.01 1.74
N GLU A 149 -1.63 18.32 0.69
CA GLU A 149 -1.07 18.93 -0.52
C GLU A 149 -2.01 18.67 -1.70
N GLU A 150 -2.70 19.73 -2.14
CA GLU A 150 -3.47 19.68 -3.38
C GLU A 150 -2.52 20.00 -4.55
N ARG A 151 -2.28 19.02 -5.42
CA ARG A 151 -1.59 19.31 -6.67
C ARG A 151 -2.55 20.09 -7.57
N PRO A 152 -2.15 21.28 -8.05
CA PRO A 152 -2.93 21.98 -9.06
C PRO A 152 -3.07 21.07 -10.28
N VAL A 153 -4.30 20.95 -10.76
CA VAL A 153 -4.57 20.27 -12.03
C VAL A 153 -3.96 21.14 -13.12
N ASN A 154 -2.80 20.75 -13.65
CA ASN A 154 -2.28 21.36 -14.86
C ASN A 154 -3.34 21.14 -15.96
N ARG A 155 -3.92 22.26 -16.40
CA ARG A 155 -4.85 22.33 -17.53
C ARG A 155 -4.13 22.05 -18.84
#